data_3cf14d46c2534ce2fdbf57d0eee0b4a4
#
_entry.id   3cf14d46c2534ce2fdbf57d0eee0b4a4
#
_cell.length_a   1.000
_cell.length_b   1.000
_cell.length_c   1.000
_cell.angle_alpha   90.00
_cell.angle_beta   90.00
_cell.angle_gamma   90.00
#
_symmetry.space_group_name_H-M   'P 1'
#
loop_
_entity.id
_entity.type
_entity.pdbx_description
1 polymer ?
#
loop_
_entity_poly.entity_id
_entity_poly.type
_entity_poly.pdbx_seq_one_letter_code
_entity_poly.pdbx_strand_id
1 'polypeptide(L)'
;MNIPNLLTVLRVLLIPIFILLFYVPYHWSYMAASSVFAVAAATDWLDGYLARRLQQSTPFGAFLDPVADKLMVAVALVLLVQEHGNLWLTLPAAVIIGREIVVSALREWMAEIGARAHVAVSNLGKWKTAAQMLALVILLANPSDFSFWVLVGYVLLMLSAGLTLWSMVHYLRAAWPHLKTDLDKK
;
A
#
# COMPACT_ATOMS: atom_id res chain seq x y z
N MET A 1 24.22 -3.57 -9.63
CA MET A 1 22.81 -3.31 -9.30
C MET A 1 22.34 -2.15 -10.16
N ASN A 2 21.18 -2.27 -10.80
CA ASN A 2 20.61 -1.20 -11.61
C ASN A 2 19.98 -0.14 -10.69
N ILE A 3 19.88 1.11 -11.17
CA ILE A 3 19.35 2.24 -10.37
C ILE A 3 17.96 1.93 -9.76
N PRO A 4 16.97 1.38 -10.50
CA PRO A 4 15.69 1.00 -9.93
C PRO A 4 15.82 0.02 -8.74
N ASN A 5 16.60 -1.05 -8.90
CA ASN A 5 16.79 -2.02 -7.82
C ASN A 5 17.42 -1.42 -6.55
N LEU A 6 18.33 -0.44 -6.72
CA LEU A 6 18.93 0.26 -5.59
C LEU A 6 17.89 1.08 -4.83
N LEU A 7 16.97 1.74 -5.52
CA LEU A 7 15.89 2.52 -4.91
C LEU A 7 14.91 1.61 -4.14
N THR A 8 14.59 0.42 -4.69
CA THR A 8 13.73 -0.54 -4.00
C THR A 8 14.39 -1.09 -2.74
N VAL A 9 15.69 -1.45 -2.80
CA VAL A 9 16.44 -1.89 -1.61
C VAL A 9 16.52 -0.78 -0.58
N LEU A 10 16.78 0.46 -1.00
CA LEU A 10 16.77 1.62 -0.10
C LEU A 10 15.43 1.76 0.62
N ARG A 11 14.31 1.58 -0.09
CA ARG A 11 12.97 1.62 0.51
C ARG A 11 12.80 0.57 1.58
N VAL A 12 13.24 -0.67 1.35
CA VAL A 12 13.19 -1.73 2.37
C VAL A 12 14.03 -1.36 3.60
N LEU A 13 15.20 -0.74 3.40
CA LEU A 13 16.05 -0.27 4.48
C LEU A 13 15.47 0.94 5.23
N LEU A 14 14.63 1.74 4.58
CA LEU A 14 13.92 2.84 5.23
C LEU A 14 12.82 2.36 6.18
N ILE A 15 12.29 1.14 6.04
CA ILE A 15 11.25 0.61 6.93
C ILE A 15 11.71 0.55 8.39
N PRO A 16 12.83 -0.09 8.75
CA PRO A 16 13.30 -0.10 10.14
C PRO A 16 13.64 1.30 10.64
N ILE A 17 14.17 2.19 9.80
CA ILE A 17 14.44 3.59 10.18
C ILE A 17 13.12 4.31 10.50
N PHE A 18 12.10 4.15 9.67
CA PHE A 18 10.77 4.69 9.89
C PHE A 18 10.16 4.21 11.21
N ILE A 19 10.23 2.90 11.51
CA ILE A 19 9.77 2.33 12.77
C ILE A 19 10.50 2.95 13.95
N LEU A 20 11.84 3.00 13.91
CA LEU A 20 12.65 3.57 14.98
C LEU A 20 12.30 5.05 15.22
N LEU A 21 12.18 5.85 14.17
CA LEU A 21 11.79 7.25 14.28
C LEU A 21 10.41 7.42 14.91
N PHE A 22 9.46 6.56 14.59
CA PHE A 22 8.10 6.64 15.13
C PHE A 22 8.07 6.44 16.65
N TYR A 23 8.96 5.61 17.21
CA TYR A 23 9.04 5.35 18.65
C TYR A 23 9.96 6.31 19.43
N VAL A 24 10.61 7.25 18.76
CA VAL A 24 11.43 8.26 19.46
C VAL A 24 10.51 9.20 20.25
N PRO A 25 10.70 9.38 21.59
CA PRO A 25 9.78 10.10 22.44
C PRO A 25 9.93 11.63 22.33
N TYR A 26 9.98 12.18 21.15
CA TYR A 26 10.07 13.61 20.87
C TYR A 26 9.01 14.02 19.84
N HIS A 27 8.41 15.18 20.03
CA HIS A 27 7.33 15.67 19.15
C HIS A 27 7.73 15.78 17.66
N TRP A 28 8.97 16.09 17.37
CA TRP A 28 9.48 16.14 15.99
C TRP A 28 9.52 14.77 15.31
N SER A 29 9.49 13.68 16.05
CA SER A 29 9.62 12.32 15.52
C SER A 29 8.47 11.94 14.59
N TYR A 30 7.25 12.39 14.87
CA TYR A 30 6.08 12.17 13.99
C TYR A 30 6.29 12.78 12.61
N MET A 31 6.77 14.02 12.55
CA MET A 31 7.09 14.69 11.28
C MET A 31 8.25 14.01 10.57
N ALA A 32 9.27 13.56 11.29
CA ALA A 32 10.40 12.84 10.71
C ALA A 32 9.97 11.48 10.15
N ALA A 33 9.18 10.70 10.90
CA ALA A 33 8.63 9.41 10.43
C ALA A 33 7.74 9.60 9.20
N SER A 34 6.84 10.59 9.22
CA SER A 34 6.02 10.95 8.07
C SER A 34 6.85 11.35 6.85
N SER A 35 7.93 12.11 7.05
CA SER A 35 8.83 12.52 5.97
C SER A 35 9.55 11.32 5.34
N VAL A 36 10.05 10.39 6.16
CA VAL A 36 10.67 9.15 5.67
C VAL A 36 9.66 8.31 4.88
N PHE A 37 8.43 8.17 5.37
CA PHE A 37 7.36 7.49 4.65
C PHE A 37 7.04 8.19 3.31
N ALA A 38 6.91 9.51 3.30
CA ALA A 38 6.63 10.28 2.08
C ALA A 38 7.76 10.15 1.05
N VAL A 39 9.02 10.21 1.49
CA VAL A 39 10.20 9.99 0.62
C VAL A 39 10.19 8.58 0.05
N ALA A 40 9.91 7.56 0.88
CA ALA A 40 9.81 6.18 0.41
C ALA A 40 8.69 5.99 -0.64
N ALA A 41 7.52 6.62 -0.41
CA ALA A 41 6.42 6.61 -1.37
C ALA A 41 6.75 7.35 -2.68
N ALA A 42 7.50 8.46 -2.60
CA ALA A 42 7.95 9.20 -3.78
C ALA A 42 9.01 8.41 -4.57
N THR A 43 9.90 7.68 -3.89
CA THR A 43 10.89 6.82 -4.55
C THR A 43 10.25 5.66 -5.31
N ASP A 44 9.13 5.11 -4.84
CA ASP A 44 8.34 4.09 -5.56
C ASP A 44 7.84 4.60 -6.92
N TRP A 45 7.28 5.80 -6.93
CA TRP A 45 6.85 6.41 -8.18
C TRP A 45 8.03 6.67 -9.14
N LEU A 46 9.16 7.09 -8.59
CA LEU A 46 10.37 7.43 -9.35
C LEU A 46 11.04 6.19 -9.94
N ASP A 47 11.18 5.08 -9.17
CA ASP A 47 11.80 3.85 -9.66
C ASP A 47 10.97 3.21 -10.77
N GLY A 48 9.63 3.17 -10.63
CA GLY A 48 8.72 2.72 -11.67
C GLY A 48 8.80 3.57 -12.95
N TYR A 49 9.01 4.89 -12.82
CA TYR A 49 9.24 5.77 -13.96
C TYR A 49 10.59 5.50 -14.63
N LEU A 50 11.68 5.42 -13.83
CA LEU A 50 13.03 5.18 -14.31
C LEU A 50 13.17 3.79 -14.96
N ALA A 51 12.59 2.74 -14.37
CA ALA A 51 12.63 1.39 -14.91
C ALA A 51 12.04 1.33 -16.34
N ARG A 52 10.90 2.02 -16.54
CA ARG A 52 10.28 2.11 -17.88
C ARG A 52 11.12 2.93 -18.87
N ARG A 53 11.66 4.08 -18.41
CA ARG A 53 12.43 4.98 -19.29
C ARG A 53 13.80 4.42 -19.66
N LEU A 54 14.46 3.72 -18.74
CA LEU A 54 15.80 3.15 -18.94
C LEU A 54 15.76 1.71 -19.46
N GLN A 55 14.57 1.09 -19.58
CA GLN A 55 14.38 -0.32 -19.94
C GLN A 55 15.20 -1.29 -19.06
N GLN A 56 15.38 -0.95 -17.79
CA GLN A 56 16.19 -1.68 -16.82
C GLN A 56 15.33 -2.46 -15.82
N SER A 57 14.36 -3.23 -16.31
CA SER A 57 13.63 -4.15 -15.45
C SER A 57 14.43 -5.42 -15.19
N THR A 58 14.51 -5.84 -13.93
CA THR A 58 15.15 -7.11 -13.53
C THR A 58 14.12 -8.01 -12.86
N PRO A 59 14.27 -9.36 -12.93
CA PRO A 59 13.39 -10.28 -12.20
C PRO A 59 13.38 -10.02 -10.68
N PHE A 60 14.52 -9.65 -10.12
CA PHE A 60 14.66 -9.30 -8.71
C PHE A 60 13.87 -8.03 -8.34
N GLY A 61 13.99 -6.95 -9.12
CA GLY A 61 13.21 -5.73 -8.90
C GLY A 61 11.71 -6.00 -9.04
N ALA A 62 11.28 -6.69 -10.08
CA ALA A 62 9.88 -7.05 -10.31
C ALA A 62 9.26 -7.86 -9.16
N PHE A 63 10.05 -8.64 -8.43
CA PHE A 63 9.65 -9.33 -7.21
C PHE A 63 9.66 -8.39 -5.98
N LEU A 64 10.73 -7.63 -5.79
CA LEU A 64 10.95 -6.85 -4.58
C LEU A 64 10.08 -5.59 -4.50
N ASP A 65 9.81 -4.92 -5.64
CA ASP A 65 9.00 -3.69 -5.69
C ASP A 65 7.60 -3.87 -5.06
N PRO A 66 6.78 -4.87 -5.48
CA PRO A 66 5.47 -5.06 -4.87
C PRO A 66 5.53 -5.46 -3.39
N VAL A 67 6.62 -6.09 -2.95
CA VAL A 67 6.81 -6.48 -1.55
C VAL A 67 7.13 -5.24 -0.70
N ALA A 68 8.10 -4.43 -1.15
CA ALA A 68 8.53 -3.22 -0.44
C ALA A 68 7.38 -2.22 -0.25
N ASP A 69 6.59 -1.99 -1.32
CA ASP A 69 5.45 -1.08 -1.31
C ASP A 69 4.37 -1.53 -0.30
N LYS A 70 3.95 -2.79 -0.37
CA LYS A 70 2.94 -3.34 0.54
C LYS A 70 3.41 -3.37 1.99
N LEU A 71 4.69 -3.74 2.21
CA LEU A 71 5.26 -3.81 3.55
C LEU A 71 5.30 -2.43 4.20
N MET A 72 5.71 -1.40 3.46
CA MET A 72 5.75 -0.02 3.95
C MET A 72 4.37 0.48 4.39
N VAL A 73 3.35 0.25 3.57
CA VAL A 73 1.95 0.62 3.87
C VAL A 73 1.42 -0.17 5.06
N ALA A 74 1.66 -1.49 5.11
CA ALA A 74 1.19 -2.34 6.21
C ALA A 74 1.81 -1.93 7.55
N VAL A 75 3.12 -1.66 7.58
CA VAL A 75 3.83 -1.19 8.78
C VAL A 75 3.27 0.16 9.22
N ALA A 76 3.08 1.12 8.31
CA ALA A 76 2.50 2.42 8.63
C ALA A 76 1.10 2.28 9.26
N LEU A 77 0.24 1.44 8.68
CA LEU A 77 -1.10 1.19 9.23
C LEU A 77 -1.05 0.54 10.62
N VAL A 78 -0.15 -0.42 10.84
CA VAL A 78 0.01 -1.07 12.16
C VAL A 78 0.45 -0.07 13.21
N LEU A 79 1.45 0.79 12.92
CA LEU A 79 1.92 1.83 13.84
C LEU A 79 0.81 2.84 14.16
N LEU A 80 0.05 3.28 13.15
CA LEU A 80 -1.07 4.19 13.35
C LEU A 80 -2.20 3.55 14.17
N VAL A 81 -2.52 2.27 13.95
CA VAL A 81 -3.52 1.55 14.76
C VAL A 81 -3.08 1.49 16.21
N GLN A 82 -1.80 1.24 16.49
CA GLN A 82 -1.26 1.26 17.85
C GLN A 82 -1.36 2.65 18.49
N GLU A 83 -0.98 3.69 17.77
CA GLU A 83 -0.94 5.08 18.26
C GLU A 83 -2.34 5.63 18.57
N HIS A 84 -3.27 5.43 17.65
CA HIS A 84 -4.62 5.98 17.79
C HIS A 84 -5.58 5.12 18.62
N GLY A 85 -5.37 3.81 18.71
CA GLY A 85 -6.09 2.89 19.60
C GLY A 85 -7.61 2.86 19.43
N ASN A 86 -8.17 3.18 18.25
CA ASN A 86 -9.59 3.28 18.02
C ASN A 86 -10.09 2.53 16.78
N LEU A 87 -11.39 2.19 16.77
CA LEU A 87 -12.02 1.43 15.70
C LEU A 87 -12.08 2.20 14.37
N TRP A 88 -12.12 3.52 14.38
CA TRP A 88 -12.20 4.34 13.17
C TRP A 88 -10.95 4.25 12.31
N LEU A 89 -9.82 3.87 12.90
CA LEU A 89 -8.58 3.61 12.20
C LEU A 89 -8.34 2.11 12.00
N THR A 90 -8.68 1.29 12.98
CA THR A 90 -8.48 -0.17 12.93
C THR A 90 -9.27 -0.81 11.79
N LEU A 91 -10.55 -0.43 11.59
CA LEU A 91 -11.38 -1.00 10.54
C LEU A 91 -10.86 -0.72 9.13
N PRO A 92 -10.58 0.54 8.72
CA PRO A 92 -10.03 0.81 7.40
C PRO A 92 -8.63 0.20 7.22
N ALA A 93 -7.79 0.14 8.25
CA ALA A 93 -6.49 -0.50 8.19
C ALA A 93 -6.62 -2.01 7.91
N ALA A 94 -7.49 -2.71 8.62
CA ALA A 94 -7.76 -4.13 8.40
C ALA A 94 -8.31 -4.40 6.99
N VAL A 95 -9.21 -3.55 6.48
CA VAL A 95 -9.75 -3.63 5.12
C VAL A 95 -8.64 -3.45 4.08
N ILE A 96 -7.79 -2.45 4.24
CA ILE A 96 -6.71 -2.16 3.28
C ILE A 96 -5.70 -3.32 3.26
N ILE A 97 -5.20 -3.76 4.42
CA ILE A 97 -4.23 -4.85 4.52
C ILE A 97 -4.84 -6.16 4.01
N GLY A 98 -6.04 -6.51 4.47
CA GLY A 98 -6.72 -7.74 4.06
C GLY A 98 -6.94 -7.81 2.55
N ARG A 99 -7.38 -6.70 1.95
CA ARG A 99 -7.55 -6.63 0.50
C ARG A 99 -6.23 -6.74 -0.27
N GLU A 100 -5.14 -6.14 0.21
CA GLU A 100 -3.84 -6.26 -0.44
C GLU A 100 -3.38 -7.72 -0.50
N ILE A 101 -3.63 -8.49 0.55
CA ILE A 101 -3.32 -9.93 0.61
C ILE A 101 -4.24 -10.70 -0.36
N VAL A 102 -5.55 -10.53 -0.25
CA VAL A 102 -6.53 -11.28 -1.05
C VAL A 102 -6.36 -11.03 -2.55
N VAL A 103 -6.22 -9.76 -2.97
CA VAL A 103 -6.08 -9.42 -4.39
C VAL A 103 -4.72 -9.85 -4.94
N SER A 104 -3.67 -9.86 -4.11
CA SER A 104 -2.35 -10.35 -4.54
C SER A 104 -2.38 -11.87 -4.78
N ALA A 105 -2.91 -12.63 -3.82
CA ALA A 105 -3.07 -14.08 -3.95
C ALA A 105 -3.96 -14.44 -5.16
N LEU A 106 -5.07 -13.71 -5.35
CA LEU A 106 -5.95 -13.92 -6.49
C LEU A 106 -5.26 -13.65 -7.83
N ARG A 107 -4.45 -12.61 -7.94
CA ARG A 107 -3.68 -12.31 -9.15
C ARG A 107 -2.63 -13.37 -9.46
N GLU A 108 -1.95 -13.86 -8.42
CA GLU A 108 -0.94 -14.92 -8.54
C GLU A 108 -1.60 -16.20 -9.04
N TRP A 109 -2.67 -16.65 -8.40
CA TRP A 109 -3.44 -17.82 -8.82
C TRP A 109 -3.97 -17.69 -10.26
N MET A 110 -4.54 -16.53 -10.65
CA MET A 110 -5.00 -16.32 -12.02
C MET A 110 -3.85 -16.31 -13.04
N ALA A 111 -2.64 -15.90 -12.64
CA ALA A 111 -1.48 -15.98 -13.51
C ALA A 111 -1.03 -17.43 -13.72
N GLU A 112 -1.09 -18.27 -12.69
CA GLU A 112 -0.76 -19.71 -12.76
C GLU A 112 -1.69 -20.48 -13.69
N ILE A 113 -3.01 -20.20 -13.64
CA ILE A 113 -3.98 -20.85 -14.55
C ILE A 113 -4.03 -20.23 -15.95
N GLY A 114 -3.12 -19.32 -16.27
CA GLY A 114 -3.06 -18.65 -17.59
C GLY A 114 -4.19 -17.66 -17.87
N ALA A 115 -5.09 -17.42 -16.90
CA ALA A 115 -6.22 -16.51 -17.00
C ALA A 115 -5.85 -15.10 -16.47
N ARG A 116 -4.83 -14.47 -17.05
CA ARG A 116 -4.52 -13.06 -16.72
C ARG A 116 -5.71 -12.20 -17.11
N ALA A 117 -6.55 -11.87 -16.12
CA ALA A 117 -7.66 -10.97 -16.35
C ALA A 117 -7.12 -9.63 -16.86
N HIS A 118 -7.58 -9.18 -18.01
CA HIS A 118 -7.41 -7.83 -18.50
C HIS A 118 -8.25 -6.87 -17.65
N VAL A 119 -7.88 -6.75 -16.37
CA VAL A 119 -8.47 -5.73 -15.52
C VAL A 119 -7.67 -4.46 -15.75
N ALA A 120 -8.16 -3.64 -16.66
CA ALA A 120 -7.62 -2.31 -16.90
C ALA A 120 -7.58 -1.55 -15.57
N VAL A 121 -6.40 -1.01 -15.23
CA VAL A 121 -6.25 -0.11 -14.08
C VAL A 121 -7.12 1.11 -14.34
N SER A 122 -8.28 1.16 -13.72
CA SER A 122 -9.19 2.30 -13.86
C SER A 122 -8.56 3.55 -13.21
N ASN A 123 -8.92 4.73 -13.69
CA ASN A 123 -8.50 6.00 -13.07
C ASN A 123 -8.89 6.07 -11.58
N LEU A 124 -9.96 5.37 -11.18
CA LEU A 124 -10.37 5.20 -9.78
C LEU A 124 -9.27 4.54 -8.91
N GLY A 125 -8.48 3.62 -9.49
CA GLY A 125 -7.35 3.01 -8.78
C GLY A 125 -6.25 4.01 -8.43
N LYS A 126 -6.00 5.00 -9.27
CA LYS A 126 -4.99 6.05 -9.02
C LYS A 126 -5.44 6.98 -7.88
N TRP A 127 -6.69 7.43 -7.92
CA TRP A 127 -7.27 8.30 -6.88
C TRP A 127 -7.31 7.61 -5.50
N LYS A 128 -7.68 6.34 -5.47
CA LYS A 128 -7.66 5.53 -4.26
C LYS A 128 -6.28 5.48 -3.62
N THR A 129 -5.24 5.17 -4.41
CA THR A 129 -3.86 5.06 -3.90
C THR A 129 -3.35 6.42 -3.45
N ALA A 130 -3.61 7.48 -4.21
CA ALA A 130 -3.24 8.84 -3.82
C ALA A 130 -3.90 9.28 -2.51
N ALA A 131 -5.21 9.03 -2.35
CA ALA A 131 -5.94 9.33 -1.12
C ALA A 131 -5.38 8.54 0.08
N GLN A 132 -5.08 7.26 -0.10
CA GLN A 132 -4.47 6.41 0.92
C GLN A 132 -3.10 6.93 1.36
N MET A 133 -2.20 7.22 0.41
CA MET A 133 -0.85 7.71 0.72
C MET A 133 -0.91 9.07 1.42
N LEU A 134 -1.79 9.97 0.97
CA LEU A 134 -2.00 11.26 1.60
C LEU A 134 -2.54 11.11 3.03
N ALA A 135 -3.52 10.22 3.25
CA ALA A 135 -4.05 9.92 4.57
C ALA A 135 -2.95 9.46 5.53
N LEU A 136 -2.11 8.52 5.07
CA LEU A 136 -1.01 7.98 5.89
C LEU A 136 0.02 9.06 6.24
N VAL A 137 0.43 9.89 5.27
CA VAL A 137 1.37 11.00 5.52
C VAL A 137 0.79 11.98 6.57
N ILE A 138 -0.48 12.36 6.44
CA ILE A 138 -1.14 13.28 7.38
C ILE A 138 -1.22 12.66 8.78
N LEU A 139 -1.67 11.41 8.89
CA LEU A 139 -1.84 10.74 10.19
C LEU A 139 -0.49 10.48 10.87
N LEU A 140 0.54 10.10 10.12
CA LEU A 140 1.89 9.91 10.65
C LEU A 140 2.54 11.21 11.13
N ALA A 141 2.21 12.34 10.51
CA ALA A 141 2.75 13.65 10.90
C ALA A 141 2.09 14.23 12.14
N ASN A 142 0.93 13.71 12.54
CA ASN A 142 0.14 14.22 13.66
C ASN A 142 -0.01 13.14 14.73
N PRO A 143 0.26 13.46 16.00
CA PRO A 143 -0.04 12.55 17.10
C PRO A 143 -1.54 12.26 17.19
N SER A 144 -1.91 11.29 18.04
CA SER A 144 -3.30 10.83 18.20
C SER A 144 -4.27 11.89 18.77
N ASP A 145 -3.78 13.06 19.12
CA ASP A 145 -4.58 14.18 19.58
C ASP A 145 -5.56 14.66 18.51
N PHE A 146 -6.80 14.91 18.91
CA PHE A 146 -7.83 15.33 17.98
C PHE A 146 -7.51 16.71 17.38
N SER A 147 -7.19 16.71 16.09
CA SER A 147 -6.94 17.93 15.32
C SER A 147 -7.70 17.90 14.00
N PHE A 148 -7.84 19.05 13.36
CA PHE A 148 -8.44 19.14 12.02
C PHE A 148 -7.72 18.23 11.00
N TRP A 149 -6.40 18.15 11.05
CA TRP A 149 -5.60 17.33 10.15
C TRP A 149 -5.80 15.83 10.39
N VAL A 150 -5.91 15.42 11.66
CA VAL A 150 -6.24 14.03 12.00
C VAL A 150 -7.61 13.65 11.48
N LEU A 151 -8.62 14.52 11.59
CA LEU A 151 -9.95 14.29 11.01
C LEU A 151 -9.88 14.13 9.47
N VAL A 152 -9.14 15.00 8.80
CA VAL A 152 -8.91 14.89 7.34
C VAL A 152 -8.25 13.56 6.99
N GLY A 153 -7.23 13.14 7.74
CA GLY A 153 -6.57 11.84 7.57
C GLY A 153 -7.53 10.67 7.72
N TYR A 154 -8.39 10.68 8.74
CA TYR A 154 -9.42 9.65 8.92
C TYR A 154 -10.40 9.59 7.75
N VAL A 155 -10.93 10.73 7.30
CA VAL A 155 -11.87 10.78 6.17
C VAL A 155 -11.23 10.23 4.91
N LEU A 156 -10.00 10.62 4.59
CA LEU A 156 -9.28 10.13 3.43
C LEU A 156 -9.01 8.62 3.52
N LEU A 157 -8.64 8.12 4.70
CA LEU A 157 -8.39 6.71 4.91
C LEU A 157 -9.67 5.87 4.75
N MET A 158 -10.80 6.34 5.29
CA MET A 158 -12.12 5.72 5.13
C MET A 158 -12.56 5.69 3.68
N LEU A 159 -12.43 6.80 2.96
CA LEU A 159 -12.74 6.87 1.52
C LEU A 159 -11.87 5.88 0.73
N SER A 160 -10.57 5.83 1.02
CA SER A 160 -9.65 4.88 0.41
C SER A 160 -10.05 3.43 0.69
N ALA A 161 -10.42 3.09 1.93
CA ALA A 161 -10.89 1.76 2.29
C ALA A 161 -12.19 1.39 1.56
N GLY A 162 -13.15 2.29 1.46
CA GLY A 162 -14.39 2.09 0.71
C GLY A 162 -14.14 1.83 -0.78
N LEU A 163 -13.32 2.66 -1.43
CA LEU A 163 -12.90 2.47 -2.82
C LEU A 163 -12.12 1.16 -3.01
N THR A 164 -11.36 0.76 -1.99
CA THR A 164 -10.60 -0.49 -1.96
C THR A 164 -11.52 -1.70 -1.96
N LEU A 165 -12.54 -1.72 -1.10
CA LEU A 165 -13.56 -2.77 -1.08
C LEU A 165 -14.33 -2.83 -2.40
N TRP A 166 -14.76 -1.69 -2.92
CA TRP A 166 -15.43 -1.62 -4.20
C TRP A 166 -14.59 -2.28 -5.31
N SER A 167 -13.32 -1.91 -5.41
CA SER A 167 -12.42 -2.49 -6.40
C SER A 167 -12.21 -4.01 -6.19
N MET A 168 -12.13 -4.48 -4.94
CA MET A 168 -12.00 -5.89 -4.61
C MET A 168 -13.20 -6.71 -5.12
N VAL A 169 -14.43 -6.22 -4.92
CA VAL A 169 -15.64 -6.87 -5.43
C VAL A 169 -15.59 -7.03 -6.95
N HIS A 170 -15.10 -6.03 -7.69
CA HIS A 170 -14.92 -6.11 -9.13
C HIS A 170 -13.89 -7.18 -9.53
N TYR A 171 -12.77 -7.26 -8.83
CA TYR A 171 -11.76 -8.30 -9.06
C TYR A 171 -12.30 -9.72 -8.80
N LEU A 172 -13.03 -9.90 -7.69
CA LEU A 172 -13.64 -11.19 -7.33
C LEU A 172 -14.69 -11.61 -8.36
N ARG A 173 -15.51 -10.66 -8.82
CA ARG A 173 -16.52 -10.94 -9.87
C ARG A 173 -15.86 -11.36 -11.20
N ALA A 174 -14.77 -10.71 -11.59
CA ALA A 174 -14.03 -11.07 -12.79
C ALA A 174 -13.35 -12.45 -12.68
N ALA A 175 -12.90 -12.85 -11.50
CA ALA A 175 -12.28 -14.14 -11.24
C ALA A 175 -13.29 -15.27 -11.05
N TRP A 176 -14.54 -14.97 -10.69
CA TRP A 176 -15.56 -15.93 -10.31
C TRP A 176 -15.80 -17.07 -11.33
N PRO A 177 -15.90 -16.82 -12.65
CA PRO A 177 -16.08 -17.89 -13.63
C PRO A 177 -14.96 -18.94 -13.59
N HIS A 178 -13.71 -18.49 -13.40
CA HIS A 178 -12.55 -19.38 -13.34
C HIS A 178 -12.52 -20.18 -12.02
N LEU A 179 -12.87 -19.55 -10.90
CA LEU A 179 -13.01 -20.23 -9.60
C LEU A 179 -14.07 -21.33 -9.64
N LYS A 180 -15.22 -21.06 -10.26
CA LYS A 180 -16.28 -22.04 -10.39
C LYS A 180 -15.87 -23.25 -11.23
N THR A 181 -15.20 -23.03 -12.37
CA THR A 181 -14.73 -24.10 -13.24
C THR A 181 -13.71 -25.02 -12.56
N ASP A 182 -12.90 -24.50 -11.64
CA ASP A 182 -11.91 -25.28 -10.92
C ASP A 182 -12.56 -26.10 -9.76
N LEU A 183 -13.58 -25.55 -9.14
CA LEU A 183 -14.36 -26.25 -8.11
C LEU A 183 -15.21 -27.40 -8.69
N ASP A 184 -15.71 -27.23 -9.91
CA ASP A 184 -16.53 -28.23 -10.62
C ASP A 184 -15.70 -29.40 -11.23
N LYS A 185 -14.36 -29.30 -11.22
CA LYS A 185 -13.45 -30.35 -11.69
C LYS A 185 -13.10 -31.43 -10.65
N LYS A 186 -13.63 -31.33 -9.43
CA LYS A 186 -13.53 -32.34 -8.39
C LYS A 186 -14.80 -33.18 -8.31
#